data_8405af131281eb8ad5aca37f880c45fb
#
_entry.id   8405af131281eb8ad5aca37f880c45fb
#
_cell.length_a   1.000
_cell.length_b   1.000
_cell.length_c   1.000
_cell.angle_alpha   90.00
_cell.angle_beta   90.00
_cell.angle_gamma   90.00
#
_symmetry.space_group_name_H-M   'P 1'
#
loop_
_entity.id
_entity.type
_entity.pdbx_description
1 polymer ?
#
loop_
_entity_poly.entity_id
_entity_poly.type
_entity_poly.pdbx_seq_one_letter_code
_entity_poly.pdbx_strand_id
1 'polypeptide(L)'
;MPSFDFLRDECPLKKDCDWKYLYETTGKYKGLRVAICQTCKLQALSPRPNQNELYSKDYYQGKAEYSYIDERASKPFFRHVWKARIQNIKRYVASGHFLDIGSSFGGFLEVAKEEGFSIQGVEISEYAASYANENKIPTYNGNLYDANFPTESFDVITLVEVIEHIENPNRFFKELTRILKPGGLLLLQTANFEGWQAKEEGSGYHYYMPGHVFYYSDELLKKILTGHGFGSFVSYFGVDFPLVAKLKKVRGSFQNWKDYRHWFRIGFYHFRSRWKRKGFPLTSSYVLYAFKK
;
A
#
# COMPACT_ATOMS: atom_id res chain seq x y z
N MET A 1 25.95 20.51 -2.80
CA MET A 1 24.67 19.80 -3.03
C MET A 1 24.49 18.85 -1.90
N PRO A 2 23.30 18.73 -1.29
CA PRO A 2 23.11 17.74 -0.23
C PRO A 2 23.31 16.35 -0.83
N SER A 3 24.21 15.58 -0.23
CA SER A 3 24.50 14.23 -0.68
C SER A 3 23.32 13.31 -0.31
N PHE A 4 22.84 12.54 -1.25
CA PHE A 4 21.98 11.40 -0.99
C PHE A 4 22.88 10.19 -0.65
N ASP A 5 23.70 10.32 0.41
CA ASP A 5 24.76 9.36 0.72
C ASP A 5 24.25 7.93 0.90
N PHE A 6 22.97 7.78 1.30
CA PHE A 6 22.30 6.49 1.39
C PHE A 6 21.87 5.90 0.02
N LEU A 7 21.90 6.71 -1.04
CA LEU A 7 21.61 6.28 -2.42
C LEU A 7 22.89 6.14 -3.28
N ARG A 8 24.07 6.43 -2.68
CA ARG A 8 25.34 6.47 -3.43
C ARG A 8 25.71 5.12 -4.04
N ASP A 9 25.32 4.03 -3.40
CA ASP A 9 25.86 2.75 -3.79
C ASP A 9 24.93 1.92 -4.64
N GLU A 10 23.59 2.07 -4.58
CA GLU A 10 22.73 1.28 -5.48
C GLU A 10 21.27 1.76 -5.48
N CYS A 11 20.70 1.93 -6.65
CA CYS A 11 19.26 1.88 -6.81
C CYS A 11 18.78 0.47 -6.38
N PRO A 12 17.79 0.35 -5.47
CA PRO A 12 17.36 -0.95 -4.97
C PRO A 12 16.75 -1.87 -6.05
N LEU A 13 16.56 -1.36 -7.25
CA LEU A 13 15.99 -2.10 -8.37
C LEU A 13 17.04 -2.49 -9.42
N LYS A 14 18.14 -1.73 -9.53
CA LYS A 14 19.12 -1.94 -10.59
C LYS A 14 20.47 -1.36 -10.16
N LYS A 15 21.57 -2.06 -10.46
CA LYS A 15 22.93 -1.52 -10.36
C LYS A 15 23.13 -0.40 -11.37
N ASP A 16 24.05 0.50 -11.10
CA ASP A 16 24.45 1.62 -11.98
C ASP A 16 23.31 2.60 -12.29
N CYS A 17 22.50 2.92 -11.33
CA CYS A 17 21.49 3.96 -11.41
C CYS A 17 22.03 5.31 -10.97
N ASP A 18 21.68 6.36 -11.71
CA ASP A 18 22.01 7.75 -11.39
C ASP A 18 20.81 8.44 -10.73
N TRP A 19 21.05 9.05 -9.57
CA TRP A 19 20.02 9.74 -8.82
C TRP A 19 20.14 11.25 -9.00
N LYS A 20 19.02 11.88 -9.35
CA LYS A 20 18.90 13.34 -9.45
C LYS A 20 18.04 13.86 -8.29
N TYR A 21 18.57 14.80 -7.54
CA TYR A 21 17.80 15.60 -6.60
C TYR A 21 16.74 16.41 -7.34
N LEU A 22 15.50 16.41 -6.83
CA LEU A 22 14.42 17.20 -7.38
C LEU A 22 14.14 18.45 -6.55
N TYR A 23 13.73 18.27 -5.30
CA TYR A 23 13.34 19.36 -4.38
C TYR A 23 13.21 18.84 -2.95
N GLU A 24 13.05 19.79 -2.01
CA GLU A 24 12.52 19.51 -0.67
C GLU A 24 11.02 19.65 -0.63
N THR A 25 10.37 18.85 0.23
CA THR A 25 8.92 18.89 0.42
C THR A 25 8.49 20.19 1.11
N THR A 26 7.32 20.71 0.71
CA THR A 26 6.74 21.97 1.25
C THR A 26 5.37 21.74 1.91
N GLY A 27 4.84 20.53 1.86
CA GLY A 27 3.54 20.18 2.41
C GLY A 27 3.51 20.07 3.93
N LYS A 28 2.65 19.19 4.44
CA LYS A 28 2.51 18.93 5.88
C LYS A 28 3.84 18.51 6.53
N TYR A 29 4.62 17.70 5.82
CA TYR A 29 5.94 17.22 6.25
C TYR A 29 7.01 17.91 5.39
N LYS A 30 7.45 19.11 5.82
CA LYS A 30 8.46 19.91 5.09
C LYS A 30 9.88 19.42 5.36
N GLY A 31 10.77 19.73 4.41
CA GLY A 31 12.20 19.48 4.55
C GLY A 31 12.62 18.04 4.23
N LEU A 32 11.70 17.17 3.79
CA LEU A 32 12.10 15.88 3.24
C LEU A 32 12.65 16.07 1.82
N ARG A 33 13.78 15.47 1.53
CA ARG A 33 14.43 15.57 0.22
C ARG A 33 13.89 14.50 -0.72
N VAL A 34 13.47 14.92 -1.91
CA VAL A 34 12.99 14.04 -2.97
C VAL A 34 14.04 13.88 -4.05
N ALA A 35 14.36 12.64 -4.41
CA ALA A 35 15.20 12.30 -5.54
C ALA A 35 14.52 11.35 -6.51
N ILE A 36 14.95 11.32 -7.76
CA ILE A 36 14.50 10.39 -8.79
C ILE A 36 15.68 9.69 -9.45
N CYS A 37 15.58 8.37 -9.58
CA CYS A 37 16.53 7.62 -10.40
C CYS A 37 16.30 7.92 -11.88
N GLN A 38 17.35 8.38 -12.58
CA GLN A 38 17.26 8.75 -14.00
C GLN A 38 17.00 7.54 -14.89
N THR A 39 17.46 6.36 -14.48
CA THR A 39 17.34 5.12 -15.23
C THR A 39 15.98 4.44 -15.08
N CYS A 40 15.55 4.16 -13.83
CA CYS A 40 14.32 3.41 -13.57
C CYS A 40 13.11 4.27 -13.20
N LYS A 41 13.31 5.57 -12.96
CA LYS A 41 12.29 6.55 -12.56
C LYS A 41 11.70 6.32 -11.16
N LEU A 42 12.28 5.42 -10.35
CA LEU A 42 11.92 5.30 -8.95
C LEU A 42 12.19 6.62 -8.23
N GLN A 43 11.23 7.10 -7.43
CA GLN A 43 11.49 8.23 -6.53
C GLN A 43 11.84 7.72 -5.12
N ALA A 44 12.66 8.48 -4.41
CA ALA A 44 13.05 8.20 -3.04
C ALA A 44 12.94 9.45 -2.16
N LEU A 45 12.66 9.23 -0.88
CA LEU A 45 12.64 10.24 0.18
C LEU A 45 13.82 10.06 1.16
N SER A 46 14.27 11.20 1.70
CA SER A 46 15.31 11.28 2.74
C SER A 46 15.02 12.45 3.69
N PRO A 47 15.35 12.36 5.01
CA PRO A 47 15.91 11.19 5.69
C PRO A 47 14.88 10.05 5.85
N ARG A 48 15.40 8.84 6.08
CA ARG A 48 14.57 7.67 6.43
C ARG A 48 14.46 7.59 7.94
N PRO A 49 13.25 7.58 8.53
CA PRO A 49 13.10 7.34 9.95
C PRO A 49 13.44 5.88 10.29
N ASN A 50 13.79 5.64 11.55
CA ASN A 50 13.87 4.28 12.07
C ASN A 50 12.46 3.67 12.07
N GLN A 51 12.26 2.60 11.33
CA GLN A 51 10.93 1.96 11.20
C GLN A 51 10.39 1.44 12.54
N ASN A 52 11.24 0.90 13.41
CA ASN A 52 10.82 0.39 14.72
C ASN A 52 10.29 1.53 15.63
N GLU A 53 10.84 2.72 15.53
CA GLU A 53 10.35 3.90 16.25
C GLU A 53 9.08 4.44 15.61
N LEU A 54 8.99 4.40 14.29
CA LEU A 54 7.84 4.91 13.54
C LEU A 54 6.57 4.11 13.84
N TYR A 55 6.64 2.76 13.86
CA TYR A 55 5.48 1.87 14.08
C TYR A 55 5.29 1.48 15.54
N SER A 56 5.61 2.41 16.44
CA SER A 56 5.40 2.27 17.88
C SER A 56 3.90 2.24 18.24
N LYS A 57 3.61 1.90 19.49
CA LYS A 57 2.23 1.95 20.02
C LYS A 57 1.58 3.33 19.85
N ASP A 58 2.35 4.42 19.97
CA ASP A 58 1.85 5.78 19.84
C ASP A 58 1.40 6.11 18.42
N TYR A 59 2.04 5.52 17.39
CA TYR A 59 1.58 5.58 16.02
C TYR A 59 0.16 5.01 15.87
N TYR A 60 -0.11 3.84 16.45
CA TYR A 60 -1.42 3.18 16.39
C TYR A 60 -2.47 3.82 17.30
N GLN A 61 -2.07 4.60 18.30
CA GLN A 61 -2.97 5.33 19.21
C GLN A 61 -3.27 6.77 18.77
N GLY A 62 -2.77 7.20 17.63
CA GLY A 62 -2.97 8.57 17.14
C GLY A 62 -2.21 9.65 17.91
N LYS A 63 -1.16 9.29 18.68
CA LYS A 63 -0.36 10.20 19.49
C LYS A 63 0.91 10.69 18.79
N ALA A 64 1.38 9.98 17.77
CA ALA A 64 2.53 10.37 16.99
C ALA A 64 2.17 11.48 15.98
N GLU A 65 3.14 12.29 15.57
CA GLU A 65 2.97 13.32 14.52
C GLU A 65 2.46 12.74 13.20
N TYR A 66 2.93 11.54 12.86
CA TYR A 66 2.42 10.68 11.80
C TYR A 66 1.77 9.47 12.44
N SER A 67 0.46 9.35 12.34
CA SER A 67 -0.31 8.33 13.06
C SER A 67 -1.22 7.56 12.12
N TYR A 68 -1.41 6.29 12.45
CA TYR A 68 -2.37 5.40 11.81
C TYR A 68 -3.81 5.79 12.17
N ILE A 69 -4.72 5.59 11.24
CA ILE A 69 -6.15 5.73 11.53
C ILE A 69 -6.64 4.39 12.09
N ASP A 70 -6.85 4.32 13.40
CA ASP A 70 -7.34 3.13 14.06
C ASP A 70 -8.74 2.76 13.55
N GLU A 71 -8.80 1.72 12.71
CA GLU A 71 -10.04 1.24 12.12
C GLU A 71 -10.93 0.45 13.10
N ARG A 72 -10.45 0.06 14.28
CA ARG A 72 -11.20 -0.78 15.24
C ARG A 72 -12.51 -0.14 15.66
N ALA A 73 -12.48 1.16 16.01
CA ALA A 73 -13.68 1.90 16.39
C ALA A 73 -14.70 2.05 15.27
N SER A 74 -14.24 2.02 14.02
CA SER A 74 -15.06 2.19 12.80
C SER A 74 -15.17 0.90 11.98
N LYS A 75 -14.80 -0.24 12.54
CA LYS A 75 -14.76 -1.56 11.88
C LYS A 75 -16.04 -1.89 11.10
N PRO A 76 -17.26 -1.69 11.63
CA PRO A 76 -18.49 -1.98 10.88
C PRO A 76 -18.58 -1.24 9.54
N PHE A 77 -18.01 -0.03 9.48
CA PHE A 77 -18.00 0.79 8.27
C PHE A 77 -16.85 0.41 7.31
N PHE A 78 -15.67 0.11 7.85
CA PHE A 78 -14.54 -0.38 7.05
C PHE A 78 -14.84 -1.71 6.36
N ARG A 79 -15.59 -2.60 7.01
CA ARG A 79 -16.03 -3.89 6.46
C ARG A 79 -16.71 -3.77 5.08
N HIS A 80 -17.38 -2.67 4.77
CA HIS A 80 -18.01 -2.49 3.46
C HIS A 80 -16.99 -2.43 2.32
N VAL A 81 -15.85 -1.77 2.53
CA VAL A 81 -14.80 -1.70 1.51
C VAL A 81 -13.96 -2.96 1.49
N TRP A 82 -13.67 -3.55 2.65
CA TRP A 82 -12.95 -4.82 2.75
C TRP A 82 -13.72 -5.95 2.05
N LYS A 83 -15.01 -6.08 2.34
CA LYS A 83 -15.85 -7.08 1.69
C LYS A 83 -15.92 -6.88 0.18
N ALA A 84 -16.08 -5.66 -0.29
CA ALA A 84 -16.11 -5.36 -1.73
C ALA A 84 -14.78 -5.70 -2.41
N ARG A 85 -13.63 -5.47 -1.75
CA ARG A 85 -12.32 -5.88 -2.26
C ARG A 85 -12.16 -7.39 -2.29
N ILE A 86 -12.56 -8.11 -1.24
CA ILE A 86 -12.56 -9.58 -1.24
C ILE A 86 -13.44 -10.13 -2.37
N GLN A 87 -14.62 -9.57 -2.62
CA GLN A 87 -15.46 -9.96 -3.74
C GLN A 87 -14.79 -9.75 -5.10
N ASN A 88 -13.98 -8.70 -5.26
CA ASN A 88 -13.17 -8.52 -6.46
C ASN A 88 -12.05 -9.57 -6.58
N ILE A 89 -11.36 -9.89 -5.48
CA ILE A 89 -10.34 -10.95 -5.43
C ILE A 89 -10.97 -12.29 -5.82
N LYS A 90 -12.16 -12.61 -5.30
CA LYS A 90 -12.88 -13.87 -5.59
C LYS A 90 -13.27 -14.07 -7.05
N ARG A 91 -13.24 -13.03 -7.86
CA ARG A 91 -13.41 -13.15 -9.33
C ARG A 91 -12.23 -13.88 -9.99
N TYR A 92 -11.08 -13.91 -9.33
CA TYR A 92 -9.85 -14.51 -9.83
C TYR A 92 -9.45 -15.73 -9.02
N VAL A 93 -9.56 -15.66 -7.68
CA VAL A 93 -9.21 -16.73 -6.75
C VAL A 93 -10.38 -16.90 -5.79
N ALA A 94 -11.15 -17.97 -5.94
CA ALA A 94 -12.42 -18.18 -5.22
C ALA A 94 -12.21 -18.50 -3.73
N SER A 95 -11.12 -19.21 -3.37
CA SER A 95 -10.75 -19.65 -2.03
C SER A 95 -9.26 -20.02 -2.00
N GLY A 96 -8.73 -20.38 -0.85
CA GLY A 96 -7.34 -20.81 -0.69
C GLY A 96 -6.66 -20.11 0.47
N HIS A 97 -5.34 -20.07 0.47
CA HIS A 97 -4.51 -19.46 1.50
C HIS A 97 -4.28 -17.98 1.17
N PHE A 98 -4.66 -17.11 2.08
CA PHE A 98 -4.61 -15.66 1.94
C PHE A 98 -3.61 -15.06 2.92
N LEU A 99 -2.60 -14.37 2.44
CA LEU A 99 -1.64 -13.61 3.23
C LEU A 99 -1.90 -12.11 3.09
N ASP A 100 -1.98 -11.40 4.21
CA ASP A 100 -1.98 -9.93 4.25
C ASP A 100 -0.70 -9.44 4.93
N ILE A 101 0.13 -8.70 4.22
CA ILE A 101 1.38 -8.14 4.72
C ILE A 101 1.14 -6.68 5.11
N GLY A 102 1.50 -6.31 6.36
CA GLY A 102 1.07 -5.07 7.00
C GLY A 102 -0.38 -5.18 7.45
N SER A 103 -0.75 -6.32 8.04
CA SER A 103 -2.14 -6.67 8.35
C SER A 103 -2.76 -5.87 9.49
N SER A 104 -2.00 -5.00 10.17
CA SER A 104 -2.46 -4.17 11.28
C SER A 104 -3.24 -5.01 12.32
N PHE A 105 -4.40 -4.56 12.74
CA PHE A 105 -5.28 -5.24 13.70
C PHE A 105 -6.06 -6.43 13.11
N GLY A 106 -5.81 -6.82 11.86
CA GLY A 106 -6.40 -8.00 11.21
C GLY A 106 -7.82 -7.84 10.70
N GLY A 107 -8.38 -6.63 10.68
CA GLY A 107 -9.77 -6.41 10.27
C GLY A 107 -10.08 -6.85 8.84
N PHE A 108 -9.15 -6.68 7.91
CA PHE A 108 -9.29 -7.15 6.53
C PHE A 108 -9.22 -8.69 6.43
N LEU A 109 -8.30 -9.32 7.18
CA LEU A 109 -8.17 -10.77 7.25
C LEU A 109 -9.41 -11.45 7.85
N GLU A 110 -10.04 -10.82 8.85
CA GLU A 110 -11.28 -11.33 9.41
C GLU A 110 -12.38 -11.44 8.34
N VAL A 111 -12.51 -10.43 7.48
CA VAL A 111 -13.46 -10.47 6.35
C VAL A 111 -13.05 -11.52 5.32
N ALA A 112 -11.75 -11.69 5.04
CA ALA A 112 -11.28 -12.74 4.14
C ALA A 112 -11.62 -14.15 4.67
N LYS A 113 -11.47 -14.36 5.99
CA LYS A 113 -11.85 -15.61 6.68
C LYS A 113 -13.35 -15.90 6.56
N GLU A 114 -14.20 -14.90 6.81
CA GLU A 114 -15.65 -15.03 6.66
C GLU A 114 -16.08 -15.36 5.22
N GLU A 115 -15.32 -14.89 4.24
CA GLU A 115 -15.55 -15.15 2.82
C GLU A 115 -14.91 -16.49 2.34
N GLY A 116 -14.35 -17.29 3.27
CA GLY A 116 -13.93 -18.67 3.01
C GLY A 116 -12.44 -18.88 2.72
N PHE A 117 -11.58 -17.86 2.98
CA PHE A 117 -10.14 -18.04 2.87
C PHE A 117 -9.53 -18.58 4.17
N SER A 118 -8.46 -19.38 4.05
CA SER A 118 -7.53 -19.67 5.14
C SER A 118 -6.56 -18.50 5.24
N ILE A 119 -6.51 -17.83 6.39
CA ILE A 119 -5.85 -16.54 6.54
C ILE A 119 -4.55 -16.58 7.31
N GLN A 120 -3.63 -15.70 6.96
CA GLN A 120 -2.39 -15.42 7.68
C GLN A 120 -2.05 -13.94 7.55
N GLY A 121 -1.57 -13.32 8.65
CA GLY A 121 -1.05 -11.95 8.65
C GLY A 121 0.46 -11.91 8.90
N VAL A 122 1.09 -10.83 8.45
CA VAL A 122 2.43 -10.39 8.85
C VAL A 122 2.32 -8.93 9.26
N GLU A 123 2.76 -8.59 10.48
CA GLU A 123 2.69 -7.24 11.02
C GLU A 123 3.92 -6.95 11.87
N ILE A 124 4.60 -5.83 11.60
CA ILE A 124 5.83 -5.45 12.29
C ILE A 124 5.56 -4.93 13.71
N SER A 125 4.40 -4.32 13.93
CA SER A 125 4.01 -3.82 15.25
C SER A 125 3.55 -4.93 16.15
N GLU A 126 4.28 -5.15 17.24
CA GLU A 126 3.88 -6.09 18.29
C GLU A 126 2.50 -5.76 18.86
N TYR A 127 2.19 -4.46 19.04
CA TYR A 127 0.90 -4.02 19.56
C TYR A 127 -0.27 -4.43 18.66
N ALA A 128 -0.12 -4.26 17.34
CA ALA A 128 -1.16 -4.63 16.40
C ALA A 128 -1.25 -6.14 16.18
N ALA A 129 -0.12 -6.82 16.05
CA ALA A 129 -0.05 -8.27 15.88
C ALA A 129 -0.60 -9.04 17.10
N SER A 130 -0.28 -8.58 18.32
CA SER A 130 -0.83 -9.18 19.55
C SER A 130 -2.35 -9.08 19.59
N TYR A 131 -2.89 -7.90 19.29
CA TYR A 131 -4.34 -7.70 19.20
C TYR A 131 -5.00 -8.63 18.16
N ALA A 132 -4.40 -8.77 16.98
CA ALA A 132 -4.92 -9.67 15.93
C ALA A 132 -4.95 -11.13 16.43
N ASN A 133 -3.88 -11.60 17.04
CA ASN A 133 -3.77 -12.97 17.58
C ASN A 133 -4.77 -13.23 18.72
N GLU A 134 -4.95 -12.30 19.65
CA GLU A 134 -5.97 -12.36 20.70
C GLU A 134 -7.39 -12.51 20.12
N ASN A 135 -7.64 -11.90 18.95
CA ASN A 135 -8.90 -12.01 18.22
C ASN A 135 -8.94 -13.19 17.22
N LYS A 136 -8.05 -14.17 17.35
CA LYS A 136 -8.00 -15.39 16.52
C LYS A 136 -7.76 -15.13 15.03
N ILE A 137 -7.01 -14.08 14.74
CA ILE A 137 -6.49 -13.76 13.41
C ILE A 137 -4.99 -14.09 13.44
N PRO A 138 -4.56 -15.25 12.90
CA PRO A 138 -3.16 -15.68 12.99
C PRO A 138 -2.27 -14.66 12.29
N THR A 139 -1.39 -14.01 13.05
CA THR A 139 -0.51 -12.95 12.58
C THR A 139 0.91 -13.17 13.11
N TYR A 140 1.86 -13.28 12.21
CA TYR A 140 3.28 -13.30 12.55
C TYR A 140 3.72 -11.89 12.92
N ASN A 141 4.33 -11.71 14.10
CA ASN A 141 4.91 -10.43 14.48
C ASN A 141 6.36 -10.35 13.99
N GLY A 142 6.63 -9.46 13.07
CA GLY A 142 7.94 -9.25 12.47
C GLY A 142 7.87 -8.92 10.98
N ASN A 143 9.00 -9.05 10.30
CA ASN A 143 9.06 -8.85 8.85
C ASN A 143 8.75 -10.14 8.07
N LEU A 144 8.47 -10.00 6.77
CA LEU A 144 8.14 -11.13 5.90
C LEU A 144 9.21 -12.22 5.85
N TYR A 145 10.48 -11.82 5.93
CA TYR A 145 11.60 -12.77 5.76
C TYR A 145 11.74 -13.73 6.96
N ASP A 146 11.44 -13.24 8.16
CA ASP A 146 11.60 -13.99 9.40
C ASP A 146 10.43 -14.95 9.64
N ALA A 147 9.31 -14.74 8.95
CA ALA A 147 8.15 -15.62 9.01
C ALA A 147 8.41 -17.01 8.39
N ASN A 148 9.44 -17.14 7.56
CA ASN A 148 9.90 -18.40 6.97
C ASN A 148 8.78 -19.23 6.31
N PHE A 149 7.87 -18.59 5.59
CA PHE A 149 6.78 -19.28 4.90
C PHE A 149 7.31 -20.26 3.85
N PRO A 150 6.65 -21.42 3.68
CA PRO A 150 7.00 -22.37 2.62
C PRO A 150 6.89 -21.76 1.22
N THR A 151 7.66 -22.28 0.27
CA THR A 151 7.53 -21.92 -1.14
C THR A 151 6.13 -22.28 -1.64
N GLU A 152 5.54 -21.41 -2.47
CA GLU A 152 4.23 -21.64 -3.11
C GLU A 152 3.11 -22.01 -2.13
N SER A 153 3.07 -21.29 -0.98
CA SER A 153 2.10 -21.56 0.10
C SER A 153 0.83 -20.72 0.00
N PHE A 154 0.83 -19.60 -0.69
CA PHE A 154 -0.30 -18.69 -0.75
C PHE A 154 -0.94 -18.60 -2.13
N ASP A 155 -2.27 -18.57 -2.18
CA ASP A 155 -3.06 -18.36 -3.38
C ASP A 155 -3.29 -16.85 -3.64
N VAL A 156 -3.35 -16.06 -2.55
CA VAL A 156 -3.50 -14.60 -2.58
C VAL A 156 -2.53 -13.97 -1.60
N ILE A 157 -1.83 -12.92 -2.03
CA ILE A 157 -1.05 -12.03 -1.17
C ILE A 157 -1.55 -10.61 -1.36
N THR A 158 -1.75 -9.86 -0.27
CA THR A 158 -2.14 -8.46 -0.29
C THR A 158 -1.11 -7.56 0.40
N LEU A 159 -0.91 -6.37 -0.20
CA LEU A 159 -0.03 -5.29 0.25
C LEU A 159 -0.80 -3.98 0.12
N VAL A 160 -1.37 -3.47 1.20
CA VAL A 160 -2.13 -2.22 1.16
C VAL A 160 -1.35 -1.13 1.89
N GLU A 161 -0.79 -0.16 1.14
CA GLU A 161 0.06 0.91 1.67
C GLU A 161 1.28 0.32 2.44
N VAL A 162 2.02 -0.60 1.82
CA VAL A 162 3.18 -1.29 2.42
C VAL A 162 4.44 -1.16 1.59
N ILE A 163 4.34 -1.29 0.25
CA ILE A 163 5.53 -1.37 -0.62
C ILE A 163 6.38 -0.10 -0.58
N GLU A 164 5.78 1.05 -0.32
CA GLU A 164 6.45 2.34 -0.15
C GLU A 164 7.36 2.41 1.07
N HIS A 165 7.16 1.52 2.05
CA HIS A 165 7.95 1.43 3.28
C HIS A 165 9.12 0.44 3.19
N ILE A 166 9.19 -0.34 2.11
CA ILE A 166 10.17 -1.42 1.96
C ILE A 166 11.52 -0.88 1.49
N GLU A 167 12.54 -1.00 2.33
CA GLU A 167 13.90 -0.51 2.03
C GLU A 167 14.62 -1.32 0.95
N ASN A 168 14.39 -2.65 0.91
CA ASN A 168 14.98 -3.53 -0.09
C ASN A 168 13.91 -4.21 -0.95
N PRO A 169 13.36 -3.49 -1.95
CA PRO A 169 12.26 -4.00 -2.78
C PRO A 169 12.65 -5.22 -3.61
N ASN A 170 13.90 -5.35 -4.08
CA ASN A 170 14.32 -6.54 -4.83
C ASN A 170 14.26 -7.83 -4.00
N ARG A 171 14.78 -7.79 -2.78
CA ARG A 171 14.68 -8.91 -1.84
C ARG A 171 13.22 -9.21 -1.52
N PHE A 172 12.42 -8.16 -1.34
CA PHE A 172 11.00 -8.28 -1.00
C PHE A 172 10.20 -8.94 -2.14
N PHE A 173 10.33 -8.47 -3.36
CA PHE A 173 9.65 -9.06 -4.52
C PHE A 173 10.10 -10.49 -4.78
N LYS A 174 11.37 -10.82 -4.56
CA LYS A 174 11.88 -12.19 -4.66
C LYS A 174 11.18 -13.11 -3.66
N GLU A 175 11.01 -12.66 -2.42
CA GLU A 175 10.32 -13.43 -1.38
C GLU A 175 8.82 -13.56 -1.68
N LEU A 176 8.15 -12.48 -2.08
CA LEU A 176 6.75 -12.53 -2.53
C LEU A 176 6.55 -13.58 -3.63
N THR A 177 7.41 -13.54 -4.63
CA THR A 177 7.36 -14.51 -5.74
C THR A 177 7.57 -15.94 -5.27
N ARG A 178 8.49 -16.14 -4.31
CA ARG A 178 8.79 -17.48 -3.78
C ARG A 178 7.58 -18.08 -3.06
N ILE A 179 6.90 -17.31 -2.22
CA ILE A 179 5.79 -17.80 -1.38
C ILE A 179 4.44 -17.82 -2.07
N LEU A 180 4.25 -17.06 -3.17
CA LEU A 180 3.04 -17.07 -3.97
C LEU A 180 3.04 -18.27 -4.90
N LYS A 181 1.92 -18.97 -5.02
CA LYS A 181 1.75 -20.10 -5.93
C LYS A 181 1.78 -19.65 -7.41
N PRO A 182 2.16 -20.52 -8.37
CA PRO A 182 1.84 -20.30 -9.77
C PRO A 182 0.34 -20.07 -9.96
N GLY A 183 -0.02 -19.09 -10.79
CA GLY A 183 -1.41 -18.65 -10.96
C GLY A 183 -1.96 -17.81 -9.80
N GLY A 184 -1.21 -17.65 -8.71
CA GLY A 184 -1.62 -16.88 -7.54
C GLY A 184 -1.70 -15.37 -7.82
N LEU A 185 -2.50 -14.69 -7.01
CA LEU A 185 -2.79 -13.26 -7.11
C LEU A 185 -2.00 -12.47 -6.06
N LEU A 186 -1.26 -11.47 -6.52
CA LEU A 186 -0.72 -10.38 -5.71
C LEU A 186 -1.59 -9.13 -5.91
N LEU A 187 -2.20 -8.60 -4.83
CA LEU A 187 -2.85 -7.31 -4.80
C LEU A 187 -1.93 -6.30 -4.11
N LEU A 188 -1.63 -5.21 -4.77
CA LEU A 188 -0.78 -4.15 -4.27
C LEU A 188 -1.50 -2.80 -4.40
N GLN A 189 -1.60 -2.05 -3.29
CA GLN A 189 -2.08 -0.67 -3.29
C GLN A 189 -0.99 0.24 -2.78
N THR A 190 -0.74 1.36 -3.49
CA THR A 190 0.24 2.38 -3.07
C THR A 190 -0.06 3.74 -3.68
N ALA A 191 0.72 4.75 -3.31
CA ALA A 191 0.65 6.10 -3.84
C ALA A 191 0.97 6.14 -5.36
N ASN A 192 0.26 6.99 -6.08
CA ASN A 192 0.48 7.25 -7.52
C ASN A 192 1.18 8.58 -7.72
N PHE A 193 2.50 8.63 -7.63
CA PHE A 193 3.27 9.87 -7.80
C PHE A 193 3.25 10.41 -9.25
N GLU A 194 2.90 9.58 -10.23
CA GLU A 194 2.68 10.01 -11.61
C GLU A 194 1.25 10.48 -11.88
N GLY A 195 0.35 10.37 -10.89
CA GLY A 195 -1.02 10.89 -11.00
C GLY A 195 -1.05 12.40 -11.18
N TRP A 196 -2.12 12.90 -11.82
CA TRP A 196 -2.31 14.33 -12.03
C TRP A 196 -2.24 15.13 -10.74
N GLN A 197 -2.81 14.60 -9.64
CA GLN A 197 -2.79 15.25 -8.34
C GLN A 197 -1.35 15.42 -7.81
N ALA A 198 -0.50 14.39 -7.91
CA ALA A 198 0.90 14.52 -7.51
C ALA A 198 1.64 15.58 -8.33
N LYS A 199 1.32 15.71 -9.61
CA LYS A 199 1.91 16.75 -10.49
C LYS A 199 1.42 18.16 -10.15
N GLU A 200 0.16 18.32 -9.77
CA GLU A 200 -0.40 19.62 -9.33
C GLU A 200 0.17 20.04 -7.97
N GLU A 201 0.29 19.11 -7.03
CA GLU A 201 0.79 19.39 -5.68
C GLU A 201 2.33 19.55 -5.64
N GLY A 202 3.05 18.96 -6.60
CA GLY A 202 4.50 19.08 -6.74
C GLY A 202 5.24 18.72 -5.44
N SER A 203 6.05 19.63 -4.91
CA SER A 203 6.76 19.46 -3.63
C SER A 203 5.83 19.38 -2.41
N GLY A 204 4.58 19.81 -2.56
CA GLY A 204 3.53 19.70 -1.52
C GLY A 204 2.74 18.40 -1.56
N TYR A 205 3.12 17.42 -2.38
CA TYR A 205 2.36 16.18 -2.54
C TYR A 205 2.10 15.49 -1.21
N HIS A 206 0.83 15.29 -0.89
CA HIS A 206 0.38 14.87 0.44
C HIS A 206 0.82 13.46 0.85
N TYR A 207 1.24 12.62 -0.10
CA TYR A 207 1.85 11.31 0.19
C TYR A 207 3.34 11.39 0.52
N TYR A 208 4.02 12.55 0.41
CA TYR A 208 5.36 12.71 0.95
C TYR A 208 5.28 12.75 2.47
N MET A 209 5.48 11.60 3.09
CA MET A 209 5.31 11.37 4.52
C MET A 209 6.52 10.65 5.12
N PRO A 210 6.84 10.89 6.40
CA PRO A 210 7.83 10.09 7.11
C PRO A 210 7.50 8.60 7.00
N GLY A 211 8.52 7.77 6.78
CA GLY A 211 8.34 6.32 6.60
C GLY A 211 8.11 5.85 5.17
N HIS A 212 7.62 6.70 4.27
CA HIS A 212 7.63 6.38 2.85
C HIS A 212 9.05 6.52 2.31
N VAL A 213 9.62 5.43 1.84
CA VAL A 213 11.00 5.36 1.35
C VAL A 213 11.05 5.53 -0.16
N PHE A 214 10.15 4.84 -0.86
CA PHE A 214 10.09 4.81 -2.31
C PHE A 214 8.70 5.07 -2.85
N TYR A 215 8.64 5.65 -4.06
CA TYR A 215 7.39 5.86 -4.81
C TYR A 215 7.51 5.22 -6.19
N TYR A 216 6.50 4.43 -6.53
CA TYR A 216 6.45 3.62 -7.73
C TYR A 216 5.40 4.16 -8.70
N SER A 217 5.71 4.17 -10.00
CA SER A 217 4.67 4.26 -11.01
C SER A 217 4.04 2.89 -11.28
N ASP A 218 2.83 2.88 -11.82
CA ASP A 218 2.16 1.66 -12.27
C ASP A 218 3.03 0.90 -13.30
N GLU A 219 3.63 1.63 -14.24
CA GLU A 219 4.51 1.06 -15.26
C GLU A 219 5.78 0.45 -14.65
N LEU A 220 6.41 1.16 -13.71
CA LEU A 220 7.60 0.65 -13.03
C LEU A 220 7.30 -0.61 -12.24
N LEU A 221 6.20 -0.66 -11.47
CA LEU A 221 5.81 -1.86 -10.72
C LEU A 221 5.53 -3.04 -11.64
N LYS A 222 4.82 -2.85 -12.74
CA LYS A 222 4.60 -3.91 -13.74
C LYS A 222 5.90 -4.43 -14.31
N LYS A 223 6.86 -3.54 -14.61
CA LYS A 223 8.19 -3.94 -15.12
C LYS A 223 8.96 -4.76 -14.09
N ILE A 224 8.97 -4.33 -12.82
CA ILE A 224 9.60 -5.07 -11.72
C ILE A 224 8.98 -6.46 -11.59
N LEU A 225 7.66 -6.51 -11.46
CA LEU A 225 6.92 -7.77 -11.28
C LEU A 225 7.07 -8.71 -12.47
N THR A 226 7.13 -8.18 -13.70
CA THR A 226 7.43 -9.00 -14.89
C THR A 226 8.81 -9.66 -14.78
N GLY A 227 9.81 -8.93 -14.29
CA GLY A 227 11.15 -9.47 -14.01
C GLY A 227 11.16 -10.54 -12.90
N HIS A 228 10.14 -10.57 -12.05
CA HIS A 228 9.93 -11.57 -11.00
C HIS A 228 8.90 -12.66 -11.37
N GLY A 229 8.56 -12.84 -12.65
CA GLY A 229 7.73 -13.94 -13.11
C GLY A 229 6.22 -13.69 -13.10
N PHE A 230 5.77 -12.45 -12.92
CA PHE A 230 4.36 -12.10 -13.11
C PHE A 230 4.07 -11.84 -14.60
N GLY A 231 2.88 -12.25 -15.07
CA GLY A 231 2.56 -12.22 -16.51
C GLY A 231 1.32 -11.41 -16.89
N SER A 232 0.39 -11.21 -15.98
CA SER A 232 -0.86 -10.49 -16.25
C SER A 232 -1.11 -9.45 -15.17
N PHE A 233 -1.70 -8.30 -15.57
CA PHE A 233 -1.89 -7.16 -14.68
C PHE A 233 -3.24 -6.49 -14.92
N VAL A 234 -3.90 -6.08 -13.82
CA VAL A 234 -5.10 -5.23 -13.86
C VAL A 234 -4.88 -4.04 -12.92
N SER A 235 -4.92 -2.81 -13.44
CA SER A 235 -4.73 -1.59 -12.64
C SER A 235 -6.04 -0.84 -12.46
N TYR A 236 -6.31 -0.44 -11.22
CA TYR A 236 -7.39 0.46 -10.85
C TYR A 236 -6.78 1.75 -10.30
N PHE A 237 -7.00 2.87 -10.99
CA PHE A 237 -6.56 4.16 -10.50
C PHE A 237 -7.61 4.73 -9.53
N GLY A 238 -7.19 4.94 -8.29
CA GLY A 238 -8.03 5.33 -7.16
C GLY A 238 -8.38 4.14 -6.28
N VAL A 239 -9.47 3.45 -6.56
CA VAL A 239 -9.93 2.32 -5.74
C VAL A 239 -10.49 1.19 -6.63
N ASP A 240 -10.39 -0.04 -6.14
CA ASP A 240 -10.84 -1.26 -6.80
C ASP A 240 -12.24 -1.74 -6.37
N PHE A 241 -12.96 -0.95 -5.59
CA PHE A 241 -14.29 -1.28 -5.09
C PHE A 241 -15.34 -0.24 -5.51
N PRO A 242 -16.65 -0.59 -5.52
CA PRO A 242 -17.70 0.29 -6.00
C PRO A 242 -17.93 1.50 -5.07
N LEU A 243 -18.43 2.60 -5.67
CA LEU A 243 -18.75 3.84 -4.94
C LEU A 243 -19.60 3.61 -3.69
N VAL A 244 -20.60 2.72 -3.78
CA VAL A 244 -21.50 2.43 -2.67
C VAL A 244 -20.76 1.91 -1.43
N ALA A 245 -19.72 1.10 -1.60
CA ALA A 245 -18.88 0.62 -0.49
C ALA A 245 -18.12 1.78 0.16
N LYS A 246 -17.58 2.70 -0.65
CA LYS A 246 -16.89 3.90 -0.16
C LYS A 246 -17.83 4.83 0.61
N LEU A 247 -19.03 5.06 0.10
CA LEU A 247 -20.04 5.89 0.78
C LEU A 247 -20.46 5.29 2.13
N LYS A 248 -20.67 3.97 2.19
CA LYS A 248 -20.97 3.26 3.44
C LYS A 248 -19.83 3.37 4.45
N LYS A 249 -18.56 3.22 4.00
CA LYS A 249 -17.39 3.43 4.88
C LYS A 249 -17.40 4.82 5.48
N VAL A 250 -17.52 5.85 4.65
CA VAL A 250 -17.45 7.25 5.09
C VAL A 250 -18.63 7.64 5.98
N ARG A 251 -19.77 6.96 5.87
CA ARG A 251 -20.91 7.17 6.77
C ARG A 251 -20.51 7.03 8.26
N GLY A 252 -19.51 6.22 8.57
CA GLY A 252 -18.98 6.03 9.92
C GLY A 252 -18.35 7.27 10.54
N SER A 253 -17.88 8.22 9.71
CA SER A 253 -17.31 9.48 10.17
C SER A 253 -18.33 10.63 10.31
N PHE A 254 -19.61 10.39 9.97
CA PHE A 254 -20.63 11.42 9.98
C PHE A 254 -21.18 11.63 11.38
N GLN A 255 -21.13 12.87 11.85
CA GLN A 255 -21.67 13.32 13.14
C GLN A 255 -23.00 14.05 12.99
N ASN A 256 -23.23 14.69 11.82
CA ASN A 256 -24.42 15.49 11.57
C ASN A 256 -24.85 15.43 10.09
N TRP A 257 -26.02 16.00 9.76
CA TRP A 257 -26.57 15.97 8.39
C TRP A 257 -25.71 16.72 7.35
N LYS A 258 -24.92 17.72 7.77
CA LYS A 258 -24.06 18.51 6.87
C LYS A 258 -22.92 17.64 6.30
N ASP A 259 -22.55 16.57 6.96
CA ASP A 259 -21.47 15.67 6.55
C ASP A 259 -21.82 14.91 5.28
N TYR A 260 -23.11 14.80 4.91
CA TYR A 260 -23.53 14.21 3.63
C TYR A 260 -22.99 14.98 2.41
N ARG A 261 -22.56 16.25 2.56
CA ARG A 261 -21.83 16.97 1.52
C ARG A 261 -20.55 16.25 1.11
N HIS A 262 -19.94 15.52 2.02
CA HIS A 262 -18.75 14.71 1.73
C HIS A 262 -19.03 13.61 0.73
N TRP A 263 -20.27 13.07 0.66
CA TRP A 263 -20.64 12.08 -0.34
C TRP A 263 -20.53 12.61 -1.76
N PHE A 264 -20.89 13.86 -2.01
CA PHE A 264 -20.72 14.47 -3.33
C PHE A 264 -19.24 14.56 -3.72
N ARG A 265 -18.38 14.98 -2.78
CA ARG A 265 -16.92 15.04 -3.01
C ARG A 265 -16.34 13.65 -3.28
N ILE A 266 -16.77 12.64 -2.53
CA ILE A 266 -16.34 11.25 -2.70
C ILE A 266 -16.85 10.69 -4.02
N GLY A 267 -18.12 10.93 -4.37
CA GLY A 267 -18.69 10.55 -5.65
C GLY A 267 -17.90 11.16 -6.81
N PHE A 268 -17.63 12.46 -6.75
CA PHE A 268 -16.83 13.15 -7.74
C PHE A 268 -15.40 12.58 -7.84
N TYR A 269 -14.73 12.34 -6.71
CA TYR A 269 -13.41 11.71 -6.71
C TYR A 269 -13.45 10.30 -7.32
N HIS A 270 -14.47 9.50 -6.98
CA HIS A 270 -14.64 8.16 -7.52
C HIS A 270 -14.84 8.17 -9.05
N PHE A 271 -15.60 9.12 -9.58
CA PHE A 271 -15.74 9.30 -11.03
C PHE A 271 -14.43 9.79 -11.67
N ARG A 272 -13.75 10.74 -11.03
CA ARG A 272 -12.43 11.21 -11.49
C ARG A 272 -11.41 10.08 -11.63
N SER A 273 -11.50 9.03 -10.83
CA SER A 273 -10.57 7.89 -10.89
C SER A 273 -10.56 7.17 -12.24
N ARG A 274 -11.63 7.32 -13.03
CA ARG A 274 -11.77 6.74 -14.38
C ARG A 274 -11.21 7.62 -15.48
N TRP A 275 -10.85 8.87 -15.17
CA TRP A 275 -10.44 9.85 -16.17
C TRP A 275 -8.94 10.08 -16.12
N LYS A 276 -8.41 10.44 -17.29
CA LYS A 276 -7.01 10.84 -17.45
C LYS A 276 -6.94 12.27 -17.97
N ARG A 277 -5.95 13.03 -17.54
CA ARG A 277 -5.62 14.36 -18.07
C ARG A 277 -4.20 14.29 -18.62
N LYS A 278 -4.02 14.65 -19.91
CA LYS A 278 -2.73 14.53 -20.61
C LYS A 278 -2.07 13.14 -20.45
N GLY A 279 -2.88 12.06 -20.46
CA GLY A 279 -2.41 10.68 -20.29
C GLY A 279 -2.24 10.22 -18.84
N PHE A 280 -2.31 11.11 -17.84
CA PHE A 280 -2.10 10.79 -16.43
C PHE A 280 -3.42 10.58 -15.69
N PRO A 281 -3.53 9.51 -14.85
CA PRO A 281 -4.69 9.31 -14.00
C PRO A 281 -4.91 10.51 -13.06
N LEU A 282 -6.17 10.84 -12.77
CA LEU A 282 -6.48 12.00 -11.92
C LEU A 282 -6.34 11.76 -10.42
N THR A 283 -6.06 10.51 -10.01
CA THR A 283 -6.02 10.09 -8.61
C THR A 283 -4.60 9.98 -8.07
N SER A 284 -4.46 10.06 -6.75
CA SER A 284 -3.20 10.01 -6.02
C SER A 284 -2.81 8.62 -5.53
N SER A 285 -3.67 7.60 -5.74
CA SER A 285 -3.38 6.20 -5.41
C SER A 285 -3.83 5.27 -6.53
N TYR A 286 -3.30 4.06 -6.54
CA TYR A 286 -3.76 3.00 -7.44
C TYR A 286 -3.66 1.64 -6.78
N VAL A 287 -4.42 0.68 -7.32
CA VAL A 287 -4.41 -0.72 -6.92
C VAL A 287 -4.01 -1.56 -8.12
N LEU A 288 -3.03 -2.41 -7.96
CA LEU A 288 -2.52 -3.32 -8.97
C LEU A 288 -2.81 -4.77 -8.57
N TYR A 289 -3.49 -5.50 -9.42
CA TYR A 289 -3.63 -6.95 -9.38
C TYR A 289 -2.59 -7.55 -10.33
N ALA A 290 -1.72 -8.40 -9.83
CA ALA A 290 -0.67 -9.07 -10.61
C ALA A 290 -0.77 -10.58 -10.42
N PHE A 291 -0.64 -11.35 -11.51
CA PHE A 291 -0.77 -12.81 -11.51
C PHE A 291 0.57 -13.44 -11.80
N LYS A 292 1.03 -14.32 -10.91
CA LYS A 292 2.25 -15.11 -11.10
C LYS A 292 2.03 -16.13 -12.25
N LYS A 293 3.03 -16.27 -13.13
CA LYS A 293 3.04 -17.29 -14.19
C LYS A 293 3.18 -18.69 -13.62
#